data_8d3d05f2d9d0d469cad89d034ca3b173
#
_entry.id   8d3d05f2d9d0d469cad89d034ca3b173
#
_cell.length_a   1.000
_cell.length_b   1.000
_cell.length_c   1.000
_cell.angle_alpha   90.00
_cell.angle_beta   90.00
_cell.angle_gamma   90.00
#
_symmetry.space_group_name_H-M   'P 1'
#
loop_
_entity.id
_entity.type
_entity.pdbx_description
1 polymer ?
#
loop_
_entity_poly.entity_id
_entity_poly.type
_entity_poly.pdbx_seq_one_letter_code
_entity_poly.pdbx_strand_id
1 'polypeptide(L)'
;MKLLGMYKNGNTINKIFSNGTRICETKDDEFKFDFARNMDIKITNSCSMRCPFCHEGSTQNGKHGNILNEKFIETLHPYQEVAIGGGNVLEHPDLIPFLEKLRDLKVITNITLNQLHFEQNIDLVDKMINEKLIYGLGVSLVN
;
A
#
# COMPACT_ATOMS: atom_id res chain seq x y z
N MET A 1 -4.99 23.79 2.62
CA MET A 1 -5.53 22.50 2.16
C MET A 1 -5.74 22.57 0.65
N LYS A 2 -4.99 21.77 -0.11
CA LYS A 2 -5.03 21.73 -1.59
C LYS A 2 -5.71 20.42 -2.02
N LEU A 3 -6.64 20.48 -2.99
CA LEU A 3 -7.20 19.28 -3.61
C LEU A 3 -6.11 18.59 -4.44
N LEU A 4 -5.83 17.32 -4.15
CA LEU A 4 -4.85 16.50 -4.87
C LEU A 4 -5.50 15.69 -5.99
N GLY A 5 -6.72 15.22 -5.75
CA GLY A 5 -7.44 14.41 -6.71
C GLY A 5 -8.92 14.28 -6.37
N MET A 6 -9.70 13.95 -7.39
CA MET A 6 -11.12 13.66 -7.27
C MET A 6 -11.48 12.53 -8.22
N TYR A 7 -12.28 11.58 -7.77
CA TYR A 7 -12.75 10.47 -8.59
C TYR A 7 -14.16 10.05 -8.22
N LYS A 8 -14.84 9.47 -9.21
CA LYS A 8 -16.17 8.87 -9.03
C LYS A 8 -16.02 7.40 -8.67
N ASN A 9 -16.83 6.91 -7.73
CA ASN A 9 -16.92 5.51 -7.37
C ASN A 9 -18.38 5.15 -7.05
N GLY A 10 -19.04 4.44 -7.94
CA GLY A 10 -20.47 4.20 -7.87
C GLY A 10 -21.27 5.51 -7.91
N ASN A 11 -22.12 5.74 -6.91
CA ASN A 11 -22.90 6.97 -6.77
C ASN A 11 -22.17 8.05 -5.95
N THR A 12 -20.87 7.88 -5.68
CA THR A 12 -20.12 8.79 -4.82
C THR A 12 -19.08 9.61 -5.58
N ILE A 13 -18.79 10.80 -5.08
CA ILE A 13 -17.64 11.62 -5.46
C ILE A 13 -16.66 11.63 -4.29
N ASN A 14 -15.45 11.19 -4.56
CA ASN A 14 -14.37 11.10 -3.57
C ASN A 14 -13.33 12.19 -3.85
N LYS A 15 -12.95 12.95 -2.82
CA LYS A 15 -11.98 14.04 -2.88
C LYS A 15 -10.83 13.76 -1.92
N ILE A 16 -9.59 13.99 -2.37
CA ILE A 16 -8.37 13.78 -1.58
C ILE A 16 -7.62 15.11 -1.50
N PHE A 17 -7.23 15.48 -0.30
CA PHE A 17 -6.54 16.73 -0.02
C PHE A 17 -5.11 16.52 0.49
N SER A 18 -4.27 17.56 0.32
CA SER A 18 -2.83 17.52 0.66
C SER A 18 -2.50 17.32 2.14
N ASN A 19 -3.47 17.51 3.02
CA ASN A 19 -3.33 17.26 4.46
C ASN A 19 -3.85 15.88 4.90
N GLY A 20 -4.12 14.98 3.94
CA GLY A 20 -4.65 13.64 4.21
C GLY A 20 -6.18 13.58 4.37
N THR A 21 -6.87 14.71 4.40
CA THR A 21 -8.35 14.72 4.48
C THR A 21 -8.94 14.07 3.24
N ARG A 22 -9.94 13.21 3.46
CA ARG A 22 -10.72 12.56 2.41
C ARG A 22 -12.20 12.82 2.64
N ILE A 23 -12.87 13.26 1.61
CA ILE A 23 -14.31 13.52 1.62
C ILE A 23 -14.96 12.59 0.61
N CYS A 24 -16.00 11.89 1.04
CA CYS A 24 -16.87 11.08 0.20
C CYS A 24 -18.28 11.63 0.28
N GLU A 25 -18.84 12.03 -0.85
CA GLU A 25 -20.15 12.65 -0.94
C GLU A 25 -21.05 11.85 -1.87
N THR A 26 -22.33 11.75 -1.52
CA THR A 26 -23.39 11.24 -2.40
C THR A 26 -24.62 12.15 -2.26
N LYS A 27 -25.46 12.14 -3.26
CA LYS A 27 -26.80 12.81 -3.22
C LYS A 27 -27.91 11.83 -2.85
N ASP A 28 -27.59 10.54 -2.78
CA ASP A 28 -28.53 9.47 -2.45
C ASP A 28 -28.52 9.21 -0.93
N ASP A 29 -29.53 8.52 -0.44
CA ASP A 29 -29.64 8.15 0.98
C ASP A 29 -28.60 7.10 1.40
N GLU A 30 -28.05 6.35 0.44
CA GLU A 30 -27.07 5.29 0.67
C GLU A 30 -25.82 5.46 -0.21
N PHE A 31 -24.65 5.12 0.35
CA PHE A 31 -23.40 5.03 -0.39
C PHE A 31 -23.31 3.68 -1.14
N LYS A 32 -23.11 3.74 -2.45
CA LYS A 32 -22.88 2.56 -3.31
C LYS A 32 -21.56 2.71 -4.04
N PHE A 33 -20.65 1.77 -3.82
CA PHE A 33 -19.31 1.75 -4.41
C PHE A 33 -19.21 0.66 -5.47
N ASP A 34 -18.58 0.97 -6.61
CA ASP A 34 -18.27 0.01 -7.66
C ASP A 34 -16.99 -0.78 -7.34
N PHE A 35 -16.07 -0.17 -6.56
CA PHE A 35 -14.81 -0.80 -6.15
C PHE A 35 -14.41 -0.34 -4.74
N ALA A 36 -13.56 -1.12 -4.09
CA ALA A 36 -13.03 -0.81 -2.77
C ALA A 36 -12.19 0.47 -2.79
N ARG A 37 -12.43 1.38 -1.85
CA ARG A 37 -11.62 2.61 -1.70
C ARG A 37 -10.27 2.33 -1.08
N ASN A 38 -10.22 1.39 -0.14
CA ASN A 38 -9.02 0.95 0.58
C ASN A 38 -8.88 -0.55 0.41
N MET A 39 -7.63 -1.01 0.31
CA MET A 39 -7.31 -2.42 0.13
C MET A 39 -6.02 -2.75 0.87
N ASP A 40 -6.02 -3.87 1.58
CA ASP A 40 -4.83 -4.45 2.17
C ASP A 40 -4.34 -5.60 1.28
N ILE A 41 -3.06 -5.57 0.93
CA ILE A 41 -2.45 -6.58 0.06
C ILE A 41 -1.27 -7.23 0.77
N LYS A 42 -1.35 -8.54 0.93
CA LYS A 42 -0.23 -9.35 1.40
C LYS A 42 0.60 -9.79 0.19
N ILE A 43 1.80 -9.23 0.04
CA ILE A 43 2.66 -9.50 -1.12
C ILE A 43 3.66 -10.62 -0.89
N THR A 44 3.97 -10.93 0.36
CA THR A 44 4.94 -11.96 0.71
C THR A 44 4.63 -12.61 2.04
N ASN A 45 5.04 -13.87 2.17
CA ASN A 45 5.09 -14.58 3.45
C ASN A 45 6.54 -14.84 3.90
N SER A 46 7.53 -14.31 3.19
CA SER A 46 8.94 -14.36 3.57
C SER A 46 9.23 -13.32 4.65
N CYS A 47 9.88 -13.73 5.72
CA CYS A 47 10.34 -12.83 6.78
C CYS A 47 11.42 -13.52 7.63
N SER A 48 12.56 -12.85 7.82
CA SER A 48 13.68 -13.35 8.63
C SER A 48 13.46 -13.20 10.14
N MET A 49 12.51 -12.37 10.59
CA MET A 49 12.36 -11.96 11.99
C MET A 49 11.86 -13.05 12.94
N ARG A 50 11.06 -14.01 12.46
CA ARG A 50 10.49 -15.09 13.29
C ARG A 50 9.79 -14.60 14.57
N CYS A 51 9.03 -13.52 14.50
CA CYS A 51 8.31 -12.98 15.65
C CYS A 51 7.36 -14.05 16.25
N PRO A 52 7.41 -14.31 17.56
CA PRO A 52 6.60 -15.36 18.18
C PRO A 52 5.09 -15.10 18.10
N PHE A 53 4.70 -13.84 17.94
CA PHE A 53 3.30 -13.42 17.81
C PHE A 53 2.93 -12.96 16.39
N CYS A 54 3.62 -13.48 15.38
CA CYS A 54 3.35 -13.12 13.99
C CYS A 54 1.98 -13.62 13.55
N HIS A 55 1.00 -12.74 13.44
CA HIS A 55 -0.35 -13.11 12.98
C HIS A 55 -0.39 -13.55 11.51
N GLU A 56 0.62 -13.14 10.71
CA GLU A 56 0.77 -13.56 9.32
C GLU A 56 1.39 -14.94 9.14
N GLY A 57 1.96 -15.51 10.22
CA GLY A 57 2.66 -16.78 10.17
C GLY A 57 3.85 -16.79 9.20
N SER A 58 4.49 -15.63 9.02
CA SER A 58 5.58 -15.46 8.07
C SER A 58 6.85 -16.17 8.53
N THR A 59 7.59 -16.75 7.58
CA THR A 59 8.82 -17.52 7.83
C THR A 59 9.90 -17.17 6.82
N GLN A 60 11.15 -17.56 7.11
CA GLN A 60 12.28 -17.38 6.17
C GLN A 60 12.09 -18.11 4.83
N ASN A 61 11.30 -19.19 4.83
CA ASN A 61 11.00 -19.99 3.63
C ASN A 61 9.63 -19.61 3.04
N GLY A 62 9.09 -18.46 3.44
CA GLY A 62 7.83 -17.93 2.91
C GLY A 62 7.93 -17.65 1.41
N LYS A 63 6.78 -17.67 0.74
CA LYS A 63 6.70 -17.42 -0.70
C LYS A 63 6.32 -15.97 -0.99
N HIS A 64 6.81 -15.47 -2.11
CA HIS A 64 6.39 -14.20 -2.69
C HIS A 64 5.18 -14.40 -3.59
N GLY A 65 4.26 -13.44 -3.57
CA GLY A 65 3.14 -13.37 -4.50
C GLY A 65 3.59 -12.86 -5.88
N ASN A 66 2.82 -13.15 -6.92
CA ASN A 66 3.03 -12.56 -8.24
C ASN A 66 2.35 -11.19 -8.31
N ILE A 67 3.02 -10.15 -7.82
CA ILE A 67 2.48 -8.79 -7.72
C ILE A 67 2.54 -8.02 -9.05
N LEU A 68 3.31 -8.47 -10.02
CA LEU A 68 3.35 -7.88 -11.36
C LEU A 68 2.30 -8.49 -12.30
N ASN A 69 1.37 -9.32 -11.79
CA ASN A 69 0.27 -9.88 -12.57
C ASN A 69 -0.61 -8.76 -13.15
N GLU A 70 -0.66 -8.67 -14.46
CA GLU A 70 -1.41 -7.62 -15.18
C GLU A 70 -2.89 -7.60 -14.82
N LYS A 71 -3.53 -8.76 -14.73
CA LYS A 71 -4.95 -8.86 -14.35
C LYS A 71 -5.24 -8.30 -12.97
N PHE A 72 -4.29 -8.46 -12.04
CA PHE A 72 -4.40 -7.87 -10.72
C PHE A 72 -4.23 -6.35 -10.80
N ILE A 73 -3.21 -5.87 -11.50
CA ILE A 73 -2.92 -4.44 -11.63
C ILE A 73 -4.08 -3.70 -12.32
N GLU A 74 -4.74 -4.31 -13.32
CA GLU A 74 -5.91 -3.78 -14.00
C GLU A 74 -7.13 -3.58 -13.07
N THR A 75 -7.18 -4.26 -11.91
CA THR A 75 -8.25 -4.06 -10.92
C THR A 75 -8.05 -2.84 -10.04
N LEU A 76 -6.88 -2.21 -10.11
CA LEU A 76 -6.54 -1.05 -9.28
C LEU A 76 -7.01 0.26 -9.95
N HIS A 77 -7.48 1.17 -9.13
CA HIS A 77 -8.04 2.44 -9.60
C HIS A 77 -7.20 3.63 -9.10
N PRO A 78 -7.08 4.71 -9.90
CA PRO A 78 -6.44 5.93 -9.45
C PRO A 78 -7.06 6.44 -8.13
N TYR A 79 -6.21 6.88 -7.21
CA TYR A 79 -6.56 7.39 -5.87
C TYR A 79 -7.13 6.36 -4.90
N GLN A 80 -7.23 5.08 -5.30
CA GLN A 80 -7.45 3.98 -4.38
C GLN A 80 -6.27 3.90 -3.41
N GLU A 81 -6.54 3.60 -2.15
CA GLU A 81 -5.51 3.42 -1.14
C GLU A 81 -5.17 1.94 -0.98
N VAL A 82 -3.89 1.64 -1.10
CA VAL A 82 -3.38 0.27 -0.98
C VAL A 82 -2.35 0.22 0.14
N ALA A 83 -2.66 -0.53 1.20
CA ALA A 83 -1.71 -0.88 2.24
C ALA A 83 -1.02 -2.19 1.89
N ILE A 84 0.29 -2.14 1.73
CA ILE A 84 1.13 -3.29 1.38
C ILE A 84 1.74 -3.86 2.65
N GLY A 85 1.48 -5.14 2.89
CA GLY A 85 1.92 -5.87 4.06
C GLY A 85 2.32 -7.31 3.74
N GLY A 86 2.39 -8.10 4.81
CA GLY A 86 2.79 -9.50 4.77
C GLY A 86 3.94 -9.78 5.72
N GLY A 87 4.92 -10.55 5.27
CA GLY A 87 6.18 -10.76 5.97
C GLY A 87 7.07 -9.51 5.92
N ASN A 88 8.32 -9.63 5.47
CA ASN A 88 9.14 -8.48 5.17
C ASN A 88 8.94 -8.05 3.72
N VAL A 89 8.18 -7.00 3.50
CA VAL A 89 7.86 -6.51 2.15
C VAL A 89 9.10 -6.11 1.35
N LEU A 90 10.18 -5.68 2.05
CA LEU A 90 11.46 -5.31 1.42
C LEU A 90 12.22 -6.50 0.83
N GLU A 91 11.89 -7.74 1.24
CA GLU A 91 12.45 -8.96 0.66
C GLU A 91 11.80 -9.37 -0.67
N HIS A 92 10.70 -8.72 -1.06
CA HIS A 92 10.05 -9.06 -2.32
C HIS A 92 10.86 -8.54 -3.52
N PRO A 93 11.31 -9.42 -4.44
CA PRO A 93 12.22 -9.02 -5.53
C PRO A 93 11.59 -8.00 -6.48
N ASP A 94 10.28 -8.03 -6.66
CA ASP A 94 9.54 -7.14 -7.57
C ASP A 94 8.93 -5.93 -6.86
N LEU A 95 9.32 -5.63 -5.61
CA LEU A 95 8.71 -4.54 -4.85
C LEU A 95 8.83 -3.20 -5.59
N ILE A 96 10.03 -2.82 -5.99
CA ILE A 96 10.26 -1.51 -6.63
C ILE A 96 9.52 -1.39 -7.97
N PRO A 97 9.63 -2.33 -8.93
CA PRO A 97 8.83 -2.29 -10.15
C PRO A 97 7.32 -2.23 -9.90
N PHE A 98 6.84 -2.90 -8.87
CA PHE A 98 5.42 -2.85 -8.48
C PHE A 98 5.02 -1.46 -7.98
N LEU A 99 5.79 -0.88 -7.06
CA LEU A 99 5.54 0.46 -6.53
C LEU A 99 5.59 1.53 -7.64
N GLU A 100 6.49 1.40 -8.60
CA GLU A 100 6.56 2.28 -9.78
C GLU A 100 5.26 2.22 -10.59
N LYS A 101 4.74 1.02 -10.86
CA LYS A 101 3.44 0.84 -11.53
C LYS A 101 2.30 1.48 -10.75
N LEU A 102 2.25 1.29 -9.42
CA LEU A 102 1.22 1.88 -8.57
C LEU A 102 1.28 3.42 -8.59
N ARG A 103 2.48 3.99 -8.50
CA ARG A 103 2.70 5.44 -8.63
C ARG A 103 2.18 5.97 -9.96
N ASP A 104 2.53 5.30 -11.06
CA ASP A 104 2.15 5.73 -12.42
C ASP A 104 0.64 5.63 -12.64
N LEU A 105 -0.03 4.67 -12.00
CA LEU A 105 -1.49 4.55 -11.93
C LEU A 105 -2.14 5.55 -10.95
N LYS A 106 -1.35 6.34 -10.21
CA LYS A 106 -1.81 7.25 -9.15
C LYS A 106 -2.52 6.54 -8.00
N VAL A 107 -2.16 5.31 -7.72
CA VAL A 107 -2.61 4.59 -6.54
C VAL A 107 -1.84 5.13 -5.33
N ILE A 108 -2.53 5.30 -4.20
CA ILE A 108 -1.93 5.79 -2.96
C ILE A 108 -1.43 4.58 -2.17
N THR A 109 -0.12 4.43 -2.10
CA THR A 109 0.54 3.27 -1.51
C THR A 109 1.07 3.58 -0.12
N ASN A 110 0.73 2.73 0.85
CA ASN A 110 1.26 2.75 2.21
C ASN A 110 1.95 1.41 2.49
N ILE A 111 3.05 1.44 3.23
CA ILE A 111 3.73 0.23 3.72
C ILE A 111 3.94 0.29 5.23
N THR A 112 3.97 -0.88 5.87
CA THR A 112 4.37 -1.00 7.27
C THR A 112 5.58 -1.91 7.38
N LEU A 113 6.61 -1.45 8.06
CA LEU A 113 7.85 -2.18 8.29
C LEU A 113 8.05 -2.46 9.79
N ASN A 114 8.73 -3.55 10.10
CA ASN A 114 9.33 -3.73 11.41
C ASN A 114 10.52 -2.77 11.58
N GLN A 115 10.74 -2.27 12.79
CA GLN A 115 11.84 -1.35 13.09
C GLN A 115 13.20 -1.87 12.59
N LEU A 116 13.52 -3.12 12.85
CA LEU A 116 14.83 -3.69 12.44
C LEU A 116 14.98 -3.76 10.91
N HIS A 117 13.90 -4.11 10.19
CA HIS A 117 13.92 -4.09 8.73
C HIS A 117 14.08 -2.66 8.19
N PHE A 118 13.42 -1.69 8.82
CA PHE A 118 13.59 -0.27 8.49
C PHE A 118 15.04 0.18 8.68
N GLU A 119 15.63 -0.07 9.86
CA GLU A 119 17.01 0.31 10.18
C GLU A 119 18.06 -0.34 9.26
N GLN A 120 17.83 -1.59 8.86
CA GLN A 120 18.73 -2.33 7.97
C GLN A 120 18.62 -1.90 6.50
N ASN A 121 17.57 -1.18 6.11
CA ASN A 121 17.28 -0.84 4.72
C ASN A 121 16.95 0.65 4.53
N ILE A 122 17.59 1.52 5.29
CA ILE A 122 17.33 2.97 5.25
C ILE A 122 17.48 3.54 3.83
N ASP A 123 18.54 3.14 3.12
CA ASP A 123 18.79 3.63 1.74
C ASP A 123 17.65 3.25 0.78
N LEU A 124 17.09 2.04 0.92
CA LEU A 124 15.95 1.60 0.11
C LEU A 124 14.68 2.37 0.47
N VAL A 125 14.46 2.63 1.75
CA VAL A 125 13.32 3.42 2.22
C VAL A 125 13.45 4.87 1.74
N ASP A 126 14.62 5.46 1.83
CA ASP A 126 14.90 6.82 1.33
C ASP A 126 14.65 6.90 -0.18
N LYS A 127 15.07 5.89 -0.94
CA LYS A 127 14.75 5.79 -2.37
C LYS A 127 13.24 5.81 -2.60
N MET A 128 12.48 4.96 -1.88
CA MET A 128 11.03 4.88 -2.05
C MET A 128 10.34 6.22 -1.73
N ILE A 129 10.82 6.96 -0.74
CA ILE A 129 10.29 8.28 -0.37
C ILE A 129 10.65 9.31 -1.44
N ASN A 130 11.92 9.42 -1.81
CA ASN A 130 12.44 10.43 -2.74
C ASN A 130 11.84 10.27 -4.14
N GLU A 131 11.62 9.03 -4.59
CA GLU A 131 10.99 8.72 -5.88
C GLU A 131 9.45 8.73 -5.81
N LYS A 132 8.88 9.06 -4.63
CA LYS A 132 7.42 9.12 -4.39
C LYS A 132 6.72 7.78 -4.70
N LEU A 133 7.37 6.67 -4.37
CA LEU A 133 6.84 5.33 -4.56
C LEU A 133 5.84 4.96 -3.47
N ILE A 134 5.97 5.56 -2.29
CA ILE A 134 5.05 5.39 -1.16
C ILE A 134 4.54 6.74 -0.68
N TYR A 135 3.31 6.74 -0.19
CA TYR A 135 2.66 7.92 0.39
C TYR A 135 2.75 7.92 1.92
N GLY A 136 2.65 6.75 2.52
CA GLY A 136 2.73 6.56 3.96
C GLY A 136 3.66 5.41 4.35
N LEU A 137 4.37 5.60 5.45
CA LEU A 137 5.23 4.59 6.07
C LEU A 137 4.85 4.44 7.54
N GLY A 138 4.48 3.23 7.93
CA GLY A 138 4.35 2.81 9.33
C GLY A 138 5.58 2.03 9.77
N VAL A 139 6.04 2.25 11.00
CA VAL A 139 7.11 1.46 11.61
C VAL A 139 6.60 0.84 12.90
N SER A 140 6.59 -0.49 12.97
CA SER A 140 6.27 -1.24 14.18
C SER A 140 7.52 -1.31 15.07
N LEU A 141 7.41 -0.73 16.25
CA LEU A 141 8.51 -0.75 17.24
C LEU A 141 8.65 -2.14 17.84
N VAL A 142 9.88 -2.55 18.06
CA VAL A 142 10.24 -3.81 18.75
C VAL A 142 10.72 -3.45 20.13
N ASN A 143 10.04 -3.98 21.17
CA ASN A 143 10.47 -3.87 22.56
C ASN A 143 11.32 -5.07 22.94
#